data_87c12237c73007b4a35f145ff4c751da
#
_entry.id   87c12237c73007b4a35f145ff4c751da
#
_cell.length_a   1.000
_cell.length_b   1.000
_cell.length_c   1.000
_cell.angle_alpha   90.00
_cell.angle_beta   90.00
_cell.angle_gamma   90.00
#
_symmetry.space_group_name_H-M   'P 1'
#
loop_
_entity.id
_entity.type
_entity.pdbx_description
1 polymer ?
#
loop_
_entity_poly.entity_id
_entity_poly.type
_entity_poly.pdbx_seq_one_letter_code
_entity_poly.pdbx_strand_id
1 'polypeptide(L)'
;MKDKIIFATSNEGKMKEIRMILADLNREVLSLKEAGIQADIVEDGKTFEENALIKARTVHKLTGALVLADDSGLEVDYLGGEPGVYSARYMGEDTSYDIKNRSIIDRLDQAVGTQRSARFVCAIAAVFPDGEEAVTLGTIEGEIAREPKGDGGFGYDPIFFVPEFGATTAQLTPKQKNQVSHRAKALKEMKEVIRIKLS
;
A
#
# COMPACT_ATOMS: atom_id res chain seq x y z
N MET A 1 -19.09 -15.32 10.90
CA MET A 1 -18.11 -14.32 10.44
C MET A 1 -16.71 -14.49 11.05
N LYS A 2 -16.51 -15.44 12.00
CA LYS A 2 -15.20 -15.63 12.69
C LYS A 2 -14.01 -16.00 11.77
N ASP A 3 -14.27 -16.48 10.56
CA ASP A 3 -13.21 -16.96 9.64
C ASP A 3 -12.95 -16.02 8.45
N LYS A 4 -13.47 -14.79 8.49
CA LYS A 4 -13.33 -13.83 7.42
C LYS A 4 -12.55 -12.60 7.89
N ILE A 5 -11.72 -12.09 6.98
CA ILE A 5 -11.02 -10.81 7.11
C ILE A 5 -11.59 -9.88 6.04
N ILE A 6 -12.07 -8.71 6.44
CA ILE A 6 -12.47 -7.67 5.49
C ILE A 6 -11.27 -6.76 5.27
N PHE A 7 -10.86 -6.59 4.04
CA PHE A 7 -9.82 -5.62 3.70
C PHE A 7 -10.48 -4.37 3.12
N ALA A 8 -10.31 -3.24 3.81
CA ALA A 8 -10.97 -1.97 3.50
C ALA A 8 -10.37 -1.31 2.24
N THR A 9 -10.45 -1.98 1.10
CA THR A 9 -10.02 -1.48 -0.19
C THR A 9 -10.95 -1.95 -1.31
N SER A 10 -11.03 -1.14 -2.37
CA SER A 10 -11.68 -1.48 -3.64
C SER A 10 -10.65 -1.72 -4.75
N ASN A 11 -9.36 -1.61 -4.46
CA ASN A 11 -8.28 -1.75 -5.44
C ASN A 11 -7.95 -3.23 -5.68
N GLU A 12 -8.32 -3.76 -6.83
CA GLU A 12 -8.11 -5.17 -7.21
C GLU A 12 -6.61 -5.53 -7.33
N GLY A 13 -5.76 -4.58 -7.71
CA GLY A 13 -4.30 -4.78 -7.75
C GLY A 13 -3.75 -5.05 -6.35
N LYS A 14 -4.15 -4.25 -5.37
CA LYS A 14 -3.82 -4.48 -3.96
C LYS A 14 -4.35 -5.82 -3.47
N MET A 15 -5.62 -6.15 -3.75
CA MET A 15 -6.24 -7.40 -3.29
C MET A 15 -5.50 -8.64 -3.77
N LYS A 16 -4.97 -8.65 -4.99
CA LYS A 16 -4.15 -9.76 -5.49
C LYS A 16 -2.89 -9.98 -4.64
N GLU A 17 -2.15 -8.90 -4.35
CA GLU A 17 -0.95 -8.94 -3.51
C GLU A 17 -1.30 -9.41 -2.08
N ILE A 18 -2.35 -8.83 -1.49
CA ILE A 18 -2.81 -9.12 -0.12
C ILE A 18 -3.17 -10.60 0.04
N ARG A 19 -3.98 -11.15 -0.87
CA ARG A 19 -4.40 -12.55 -0.81
C ARG A 19 -3.23 -13.52 -0.92
N MET A 20 -2.25 -13.22 -1.78
CA MET A 20 -1.04 -14.05 -1.89
C MET A 20 -0.24 -14.07 -0.57
N ILE A 21 -0.15 -12.94 0.13
CA ILE A 21 0.63 -12.82 1.37
C ILE A 21 -0.11 -13.46 2.55
N LEU A 22 -1.44 -13.31 2.62
CA LEU A 22 -2.27 -13.81 3.72
C LEU A 22 -2.82 -15.24 3.52
N ALA A 23 -2.47 -15.91 2.41
CA ALA A 23 -3.03 -17.20 2.02
C ALA A 23 -2.91 -18.29 3.10
N ASP A 24 -1.85 -18.28 3.89
CA ASP A 24 -1.56 -19.26 4.93
C ASP A 24 -2.24 -18.99 6.29
N LEU A 25 -3.04 -17.91 6.39
CA LEU A 25 -3.93 -17.69 7.54
C LEU A 25 -5.16 -18.61 7.54
N ASN A 26 -5.44 -19.31 6.45
CA ASN A 26 -6.63 -20.14 6.28
C ASN A 26 -7.94 -19.38 6.57
N ARG A 27 -7.97 -18.09 6.21
CA ARG A 27 -9.13 -17.21 6.34
C ARG A 27 -9.49 -16.60 5.00
N GLU A 28 -10.78 -16.45 4.75
CA GLU A 28 -11.27 -15.78 3.56
C GLU A 28 -11.01 -14.26 3.66
N VAL A 29 -10.29 -13.68 2.69
CA VAL A 29 -10.01 -12.25 2.63
C VAL A 29 -10.90 -11.61 1.56
N LEU A 30 -11.82 -10.77 2.01
CA LEU A 30 -12.82 -10.09 1.18
C LEU A 30 -12.47 -8.61 1.02
N SER A 31 -12.61 -8.10 -0.20
CA SER A 31 -12.63 -6.65 -0.45
C SER A 31 -13.96 -6.04 0.05
N LEU A 32 -14.06 -4.70 0.09
CA LEU A 32 -15.33 -4.01 0.40
C LEU A 32 -16.44 -4.43 -0.55
N LYS A 33 -16.13 -4.54 -1.85
CA LYS A 33 -17.08 -4.95 -2.87
C LYS A 33 -17.63 -6.36 -2.65
N GLU A 34 -16.74 -7.32 -2.38
CA GLU A 34 -17.11 -8.72 -2.14
C GLU A 34 -17.87 -8.90 -0.82
N ALA A 35 -17.57 -8.08 0.18
CA ALA A 35 -18.30 -8.04 1.43
C ALA A 35 -19.65 -7.29 1.33
N GLY A 36 -19.95 -6.68 0.18
CA GLY A 36 -21.17 -5.89 -0.02
C GLY A 36 -21.22 -4.59 0.81
N ILE A 37 -20.05 -4.06 1.18
CA ILE A 37 -19.93 -2.88 2.04
C ILE A 37 -19.76 -1.63 1.19
N GLN A 38 -20.61 -0.66 1.43
CA GLN A 38 -20.47 0.71 0.95
C GLN A 38 -20.09 1.58 2.15
N ALA A 39 -18.91 2.13 2.15
CA ALA A 39 -18.41 3.01 3.20
C ALA A 39 -17.87 4.29 2.55
N ASP A 40 -18.38 5.43 3.02
CA ASP A 40 -17.79 6.73 2.71
C ASP A 40 -16.65 6.98 3.71
N ILE A 41 -15.42 6.87 3.21
CA ILE A 41 -14.23 6.96 4.05
C ILE A 41 -13.49 8.25 3.69
N VAL A 42 -13.45 9.19 4.61
CA VAL A 42 -12.69 10.43 4.48
C VAL A 42 -11.29 10.21 5.06
N GLU A 43 -10.29 10.16 4.18
CA GLU A 43 -8.89 10.01 4.55
C GLU A 43 -8.25 11.39 4.80
N ASP A 44 -8.46 11.93 6.00
CA ASP A 44 -7.96 13.25 6.44
C ASP A 44 -6.78 13.16 7.42
N GLY A 45 -6.24 11.97 7.62
CA GLY A 45 -5.04 11.72 8.41
C GLY A 45 -3.79 12.35 7.79
N LYS A 46 -2.84 12.66 8.66
CA LYS A 46 -1.55 13.28 8.29
C LYS A 46 -0.45 12.27 8.04
N THR A 47 -0.66 11.02 8.45
CA THR A 47 0.27 9.91 8.28
C THR A 47 -0.43 8.73 7.61
N PHE A 48 0.36 7.80 7.08
CA PHE A 48 -0.17 6.56 6.51
C PHE A 48 -0.88 5.72 7.57
N GLU A 49 -0.36 5.70 8.81
CA GLU A 49 -0.94 4.97 9.93
C GLU A 49 -2.31 5.53 10.29
N GLU A 50 -2.44 6.87 10.38
CA GLU A 50 -3.71 7.54 10.66
C GLU A 50 -4.76 7.20 9.61
N ASN A 51 -4.42 7.31 8.33
CA ASN A 51 -5.34 6.98 7.22
C ASN A 51 -5.72 5.49 7.22
N ALA A 52 -4.77 4.58 7.45
CA ALA A 52 -5.06 3.16 7.56
C ALA A 52 -6.02 2.86 8.72
N LEU A 53 -5.81 3.48 9.89
CA LEU A 53 -6.71 3.35 11.05
C LEU A 53 -8.09 3.92 10.78
N ILE A 54 -8.20 5.09 10.15
CA ILE A 54 -9.49 5.69 9.77
C ILE A 54 -10.29 4.71 8.92
N LYS A 55 -9.66 4.13 7.89
CA LYS A 55 -10.30 3.12 7.03
C LYS A 55 -10.76 1.90 7.80
N ALA A 56 -9.87 1.31 8.58
CA ALA A 56 -10.16 0.08 9.33
C ALA A 56 -11.28 0.30 10.36
N ARG A 57 -11.23 1.39 11.13
CA ARG A 57 -12.26 1.76 12.12
C ARG A 57 -13.62 2.01 11.48
N THR A 58 -13.66 2.71 10.34
CA THR A 58 -14.91 3.01 9.65
C THR A 58 -15.61 1.73 9.22
N VAL A 59 -14.90 0.80 8.61
CA VAL A 59 -15.48 -0.47 8.16
C VAL A 59 -15.78 -1.40 9.34
N HIS A 60 -14.95 -1.39 10.38
CA HIS A 60 -15.21 -2.18 11.60
C HIS A 60 -16.49 -1.74 12.31
N LYS A 61 -16.75 -0.45 12.41
CA LYS A 61 -18.02 0.08 13.00
C LYS A 61 -19.26 -0.42 12.28
N LEU A 62 -19.17 -0.67 10.96
CA LEU A 62 -20.27 -1.17 10.16
C LEU A 62 -20.46 -2.69 10.27
N THR A 63 -19.41 -3.44 10.60
CA THR A 63 -19.39 -4.89 10.46
C THR A 63 -19.16 -5.68 11.73
N GLY A 64 -18.46 -5.10 12.70
CA GLY A 64 -17.97 -5.80 13.90
C GLY A 64 -16.97 -6.93 13.59
N ALA A 65 -16.49 -7.03 12.35
CA ALA A 65 -15.57 -8.07 11.91
C ALA A 65 -14.11 -7.68 12.14
N LEU A 66 -13.17 -8.64 11.95
CA LEU A 66 -11.76 -8.32 11.78
C LEU A 66 -11.60 -7.54 10.47
N VAL A 67 -11.17 -6.30 10.57
CA VAL A 67 -10.94 -5.43 9.42
C VAL A 67 -9.46 -5.07 9.34
N LEU A 68 -8.90 -5.24 8.16
CA LEU A 68 -7.59 -4.71 7.79
C LEU A 68 -7.78 -3.55 6.81
N ALA A 69 -6.87 -2.59 6.87
CA ALA A 69 -6.77 -1.53 5.88
C ALA A 69 -5.32 -1.19 5.62
N ASP A 70 -5.00 -0.78 4.39
CA ASP A 70 -3.71 -0.20 4.07
C ASP A 70 -3.83 1.27 3.71
N ASP A 71 -2.82 2.03 4.08
CA ASP A 71 -2.49 3.27 3.39
C ASP A 71 -1.04 3.22 2.94
N SER A 72 -0.77 3.67 1.73
CA SER A 72 0.55 3.53 1.14
C SER A 72 0.82 4.61 0.11
N GLY A 73 2.08 4.98 -0.01
CA GLY A 73 2.48 5.99 -0.95
C GLY A 73 3.97 5.97 -1.28
N LEU A 74 4.31 6.84 -2.21
CA LEU A 74 5.67 7.12 -2.64
C LEU A 74 6.16 8.39 -1.95
N GLU A 75 7.32 8.31 -1.34
CA GLU A 75 8.05 9.47 -0.83
C GLU A 75 9.32 9.67 -1.64
N VAL A 76 9.53 10.88 -2.14
CA VAL A 76 10.71 11.25 -2.94
C VAL A 76 11.51 12.30 -2.19
N ASP A 77 12.76 11.99 -1.85
CA ASP A 77 13.57 12.84 -0.97
C ASP A 77 13.84 14.22 -1.59
N TYR A 78 14.14 14.29 -2.88
CA TYR A 78 14.34 15.56 -3.59
C TYR A 78 13.11 16.48 -3.59
N LEU A 79 11.93 15.90 -3.45
CA LEU A 79 10.65 16.62 -3.40
C LEU A 79 10.17 16.84 -1.95
N GLY A 80 11.04 16.68 -0.95
CA GLY A 80 10.67 16.85 0.45
C GLY A 80 9.66 15.83 0.97
N GLY A 81 9.64 14.61 0.38
CA GLY A 81 8.73 13.53 0.75
C GLY A 81 7.43 13.50 -0.07
N GLU A 82 7.22 14.47 -0.99
CA GLU A 82 6.08 14.39 -1.90
C GLU A 82 6.19 13.18 -2.84
N PRO A 83 5.05 12.59 -3.28
CA PRO A 83 3.66 12.91 -2.93
C PRO A 83 3.19 12.42 -1.54
N GLY A 84 3.91 11.49 -0.87
CA GLY A 84 3.61 11.03 0.48
C GLY A 84 2.17 10.49 0.63
N VAL A 85 1.46 10.89 1.67
CA VAL A 85 0.05 10.50 1.93
C VAL A 85 -0.91 10.93 0.82
N TYR A 86 -0.49 11.83 -0.05
CA TYR A 86 -1.28 12.29 -1.20
C TYR A 86 -1.04 11.47 -2.47
N SER A 87 -0.29 10.37 -2.40
CA SER A 87 0.12 9.59 -3.58
C SER A 87 -1.03 9.20 -4.50
N ALA A 88 -2.15 8.73 -3.96
CA ALA A 88 -3.30 8.33 -4.76
C ALA A 88 -3.98 9.53 -5.44
N ARG A 89 -4.06 10.68 -4.76
CA ARG A 89 -4.73 11.90 -5.23
C ARG A 89 -3.78 12.99 -5.73
N TYR A 90 -2.49 12.67 -5.89
CA TYR A 90 -1.49 13.58 -6.46
C TYR A 90 -1.94 14.10 -7.81
N MET A 91 -1.90 15.42 -8.01
CA MET A 91 -2.42 16.10 -9.21
C MET A 91 -3.92 15.90 -9.50
N GLY A 92 -4.70 15.37 -8.54
CA GLY A 92 -6.12 15.05 -8.68
C GLY A 92 -6.40 13.56 -8.79
N GLU A 93 -7.55 13.14 -8.29
CA GLU A 93 -7.95 11.71 -8.23
C GLU A 93 -8.08 11.10 -9.61
N ASP A 94 -8.63 11.85 -10.57
CA ASP A 94 -8.87 11.39 -11.95
C ASP A 94 -7.63 11.46 -12.85
N THR A 95 -6.50 11.98 -12.35
CA THR A 95 -5.28 12.07 -13.15
C THR A 95 -4.66 10.68 -13.31
N SER A 96 -4.35 10.29 -14.56
CA SER A 96 -3.73 8.99 -14.84
C SER A 96 -2.34 8.87 -14.22
N TYR A 97 -1.93 7.65 -13.88
CA TYR A 97 -0.60 7.41 -13.35
C TYR A 97 0.52 7.68 -14.36
N ASP A 98 0.26 7.61 -15.66
CA ASP A 98 1.24 8.01 -16.68
C ASP A 98 1.60 9.49 -16.56
N ILE A 99 0.60 10.35 -16.33
CA ILE A 99 0.80 11.78 -16.10
C ILE A 99 1.50 12.02 -14.75
N LYS A 100 1.06 11.36 -13.67
CA LYS A 100 1.68 11.46 -12.35
C LYS A 100 3.15 11.04 -12.38
N ASN A 101 3.45 9.90 -13.00
CA ASN A 101 4.80 9.37 -13.16
C ASN A 101 5.69 10.32 -13.96
N ARG A 102 5.20 10.83 -15.08
CA ARG A 102 5.93 11.80 -15.89
C ARG A 102 6.23 13.07 -15.10
N SER A 103 5.23 13.61 -14.39
CA SER A 103 5.41 14.80 -13.56
C SER A 103 6.51 14.62 -12.50
N ILE A 104 6.57 13.47 -11.82
CA ILE A 104 7.63 13.20 -10.84
C ILE A 104 9.00 13.14 -11.53
N ILE A 105 9.12 12.44 -12.65
CA ILE A 105 10.39 12.37 -13.41
C ILE A 105 10.86 13.75 -13.81
N ASP A 106 9.96 14.58 -14.38
CA ASP A 106 10.28 15.93 -14.86
C ASP A 106 10.72 16.86 -13.72
N ARG A 107 10.09 16.75 -12.54
CA ARG A 107 10.49 17.49 -11.33
C ARG A 107 11.88 17.09 -10.81
N LEU A 108 12.38 15.91 -11.19
CA LEU A 108 13.71 15.41 -10.85
C LEU A 108 14.72 15.57 -11.99
N ASP A 109 14.45 16.39 -13.00
CA ASP A 109 15.35 16.55 -14.15
C ASP A 109 16.78 16.96 -13.74
N GLN A 110 16.89 17.86 -12.76
CA GLN A 110 18.17 18.33 -12.23
C GLN A 110 18.77 17.42 -11.13
N ALA A 111 18.02 16.43 -10.65
CA ALA A 111 18.47 15.53 -9.60
C ALA A 111 19.43 14.46 -10.16
N VAL A 112 20.59 14.30 -9.50
CA VAL A 112 21.63 13.35 -9.91
C VAL A 112 22.01 12.39 -8.79
N GLY A 113 22.35 11.15 -9.14
CA GLY A 113 22.80 10.13 -8.17
C GLY A 113 21.81 9.95 -7.02
N THR A 114 22.31 10.00 -5.80
CA THR A 114 21.51 9.80 -4.57
C THR A 114 20.41 10.82 -4.34
N GLN A 115 20.38 11.94 -5.06
CA GLN A 115 19.27 12.89 -5.01
C GLN A 115 17.96 12.33 -5.57
N ARG A 116 18.02 11.20 -6.30
CA ARG A 116 16.82 10.54 -6.82
C ARG A 116 16.26 9.49 -5.86
N SER A 117 16.80 9.42 -4.63
CA SER A 117 16.33 8.47 -3.61
C SER A 117 14.85 8.67 -3.32
N ALA A 118 14.18 7.55 -3.13
CA ALA A 118 12.75 7.48 -2.86
C ALA A 118 12.44 6.20 -2.09
N ARG A 119 11.29 6.17 -1.45
CA ARG A 119 10.78 4.95 -0.81
C ARG A 119 9.29 4.79 -1.06
N PHE A 120 8.85 3.54 -1.15
CA PHE A 120 7.46 3.21 -0.89
C PHE A 120 7.26 2.93 0.59
N VAL A 121 6.19 3.47 1.14
CA VAL A 121 5.75 3.23 2.52
C VAL A 121 4.37 2.58 2.51
N CYS A 122 4.13 1.63 3.39
CA CYS A 122 2.82 1.05 3.64
C CYS A 122 2.58 0.91 5.13
N ALA A 123 1.48 1.47 5.61
CA ALA A 123 0.91 1.17 6.91
C ALA A 123 -0.24 0.16 6.73
N ILE A 124 -0.24 -0.89 7.54
CA ILE A 124 -1.38 -1.81 7.67
C ILE A 124 -1.97 -1.62 9.06
N ALA A 125 -3.23 -1.23 9.12
CA ALA A 125 -4.01 -1.18 10.37
C ALA A 125 -4.95 -2.39 10.45
N ALA A 126 -5.10 -2.93 11.65
CA ALA A 126 -6.10 -3.93 11.99
C ALA A 126 -7.01 -3.39 13.09
N VAL A 127 -8.32 -3.64 12.99
CA VAL A 127 -9.27 -3.51 14.08
C VAL A 127 -9.91 -4.87 14.30
N PHE A 128 -9.69 -5.42 15.50
CA PHE A 128 -10.16 -6.74 15.87
C PHE A 128 -11.62 -6.72 16.35
N PRO A 129 -12.33 -7.88 16.39
CA PRO A 129 -13.72 -7.93 16.83
C PRO A 129 -13.99 -7.43 18.25
N ASP A 130 -12.97 -7.47 19.12
CA ASP A 130 -13.01 -6.93 20.50
C ASP A 130 -12.74 -5.42 20.58
N GLY A 131 -12.46 -4.79 19.43
CA GLY A 131 -12.14 -3.37 19.32
C GLY A 131 -10.66 -3.04 19.53
N GLU A 132 -9.80 -4.02 19.82
CA GLU A 132 -8.36 -3.76 19.88
C GLU A 132 -7.80 -3.43 18.49
N GLU A 133 -6.74 -2.65 18.47
CA GLU A 133 -6.12 -2.14 17.24
C GLU A 133 -4.64 -2.51 17.17
N ALA A 134 -4.15 -2.71 15.97
CA ALA A 134 -2.72 -2.86 15.71
C ALA A 134 -2.35 -2.14 14.41
N VAL A 135 -1.13 -1.63 14.33
CA VAL A 135 -0.57 -1.02 13.12
C VAL A 135 0.82 -1.58 12.88
N THR A 136 1.11 -1.93 11.65
CA THR A 136 2.45 -2.33 11.20
C THR A 136 2.87 -1.49 10.01
N LEU A 137 4.18 -1.27 9.87
CA LEU A 137 4.78 -0.47 8.81
C LEU A 137 5.75 -1.30 7.98
N GLY A 138 5.79 -1.01 6.69
CA GLY A 138 6.80 -1.57 5.82
C GLY A 138 7.28 -0.54 4.81
N THR A 139 8.57 -0.56 4.53
CA THR A 139 9.20 0.31 3.54
C THR A 139 10.08 -0.48 2.58
N ILE A 140 10.21 0.06 1.37
CA ILE A 140 11.24 -0.37 0.43
C ILE A 140 11.96 0.87 -0.09
N GLU A 141 13.28 0.90 0.08
CA GLU A 141 14.12 1.96 -0.45
C GLU A 141 14.46 1.71 -1.91
N GLY A 142 14.53 2.79 -2.69
CA GLY A 142 14.85 2.74 -4.10
C GLY A 142 15.15 4.13 -4.65
N GLU A 143 15.00 4.26 -5.95
CA GLU A 143 15.29 5.50 -6.67
C GLU A 143 14.21 5.76 -7.73
N ILE A 144 13.98 7.03 -8.06
CA ILE A 144 13.16 7.38 -9.22
C ILE A 144 13.94 7.19 -10.51
N ALA A 145 13.47 6.32 -11.36
CA ALA A 145 14.03 6.08 -12.69
C ALA A 145 13.94 7.34 -13.58
N ARG A 146 14.79 7.44 -14.58
CA ARG A 146 14.75 8.57 -15.55
C ARG A 146 13.64 8.43 -16.59
N GLU A 147 13.13 7.23 -16.77
CA GLU A 147 12.02 6.91 -17.67
C GLU A 147 11.20 5.75 -17.08
N PRO A 148 9.90 5.66 -17.37
CA PRO A 148 9.09 4.53 -16.96
C PRO A 148 9.56 3.25 -17.64
N LYS A 149 9.60 2.12 -16.90
CA LYS A 149 9.94 0.79 -17.43
C LYS A 149 9.05 -0.28 -16.83
N GLY A 150 8.63 -1.24 -17.64
CA GLY A 150 7.79 -2.36 -17.27
C GLY A 150 6.30 -2.03 -17.29
N ASP A 151 5.51 -3.09 -17.49
CA ASP A 151 4.04 -3.01 -17.63
C ASP A 151 3.31 -3.71 -16.46
N GLY A 152 4.06 -4.24 -15.49
CA GLY A 152 3.51 -4.90 -14.32
C GLY A 152 3.13 -3.94 -13.21
N GLY A 153 2.42 -4.46 -12.21
CA GLY A 153 2.05 -3.70 -11.03
C GLY A 153 0.98 -2.62 -11.28
N PHE A 154 1.08 -1.52 -10.57
CA PHE A 154 0.17 -0.38 -10.66
C PHE A 154 0.82 0.89 -10.07
N GLY A 155 0.20 2.04 -10.30
CA GLY A 155 0.62 3.27 -9.65
C GLY A 155 1.98 3.78 -10.12
N TYR A 156 2.88 3.99 -9.18
CA TYR A 156 4.24 4.47 -9.42
C TYR A 156 5.26 3.36 -9.71
N ASP A 157 4.83 2.11 -9.80
CA ASP A 157 5.72 0.96 -10.07
C ASP A 157 6.64 1.16 -11.29
N PRO A 158 6.19 1.73 -12.41
CA PRO A 158 7.05 1.91 -13.59
C PRO A 158 8.24 2.86 -13.39
N ILE A 159 8.19 3.74 -12.39
CA ILE A 159 9.25 4.72 -12.12
C ILE A 159 10.06 4.43 -10.86
N PHE A 160 9.67 3.43 -10.06
CA PHE A 160 10.36 3.07 -8.84
C PHE A 160 11.39 1.98 -9.10
N PHE A 161 12.65 2.39 -9.19
CA PHE A 161 13.80 1.50 -9.44
C PHE A 161 14.34 0.94 -8.12
N VAL A 162 14.56 -0.37 -8.08
CA VAL A 162 15.11 -1.08 -6.93
C VAL A 162 16.53 -1.54 -7.29
N PRO A 163 17.57 -0.92 -6.72
CA PRO A 163 18.98 -1.23 -7.07
C PRO A 163 19.34 -2.70 -6.90
N GLU A 164 18.82 -3.36 -5.88
CA GLU A 164 19.06 -4.79 -5.60
C GLU A 164 18.66 -5.70 -6.79
N PHE A 165 17.61 -5.32 -7.54
CA PHE A 165 17.14 -6.07 -8.70
C PHE A 165 17.64 -5.50 -10.04
N GLY A 166 18.22 -4.29 -10.03
CA GLY A 166 18.56 -3.59 -11.27
C GLY A 166 17.35 -3.30 -12.17
N ALA A 167 16.16 -3.18 -11.60
CA ALA A 167 14.89 -3.10 -12.31
C ALA A 167 13.88 -2.23 -11.55
N THR A 168 12.87 -1.71 -12.24
CA THR A 168 11.72 -1.08 -11.59
C THR A 168 10.78 -2.14 -11.00
N THR A 169 9.97 -1.76 -10.02
CA THR A 169 8.98 -2.67 -9.44
C THR A 169 7.95 -3.16 -10.45
N ALA A 170 7.71 -2.40 -11.54
CA ALA A 170 6.87 -2.86 -12.66
C ALA A 170 7.49 -3.97 -13.51
N GLN A 171 8.80 -4.16 -13.46
CA GLN A 171 9.52 -5.23 -14.17
C GLN A 171 9.66 -6.52 -13.35
N LEU A 172 9.35 -6.45 -12.04
CA LEU A 172 9.40 -7.62 -11.16
C LEU A 172 8.19 -8.52 -11.38
N THR A 173 8.40 -9.83 -11.25
CA THR A 173 7.28 -10.77 -11.16
C THR A 173 6.49 -10.52 -9.86
N PRO A 174 5.19 -10.85 -9.81
CA PRO A 174 4.40 -10.73 -8.58
C PRO A 174 5.05 -11.42 -7.37
N LYS A 175 5.68 -12.57 -7.60
CA LYS A 175 6.39 -13.32 -6.55
C LYS A 175 7.60 -12.55 -6.02
N GLN A 176 8.43 -11.98 -6.88
CA GLN A 176 9.57 -11.15 -6.49
C GLN A 176 9.10 -9.91 -5.73
N LYS A 177 8.10 -9.20 -6.27
CA LYS A 177 7.54 -8.01 -5.64
C LYS A 177 7.01 -8.31 -4.24
N ASN A 178 6.28 -9.43 -4.04
CA ASN A 178 5.76 -9.85 -2.74
C ASN A 178 6.84 -10.33 -1.76
N GLN A 179 8.07 -10.53 -2.18
CA GLN A 179 9.18 -10.81 -1.26
C GLN A 179 9.74 -9.55 -0.61
N VAL A 180 9.76 -8.43 -1.33
CA VAL A 180 10.51 -7.23 -0.96
C VAL A 180 9.66 -5.98 -0.76
N SER A 181 8.43 -5.94 -1.27
CA SER A 181 7.63 -4.71 -1.25
C SER A 181 7.28 -4.22 0.15
N HIS A 182 7.06 -2.92 0.27
CA HIS A 182 6.57 -2.25 1.48
C HIS A 182 5.32 -2.94 2.05
N ARG A 183 4.32 -3.22 1.19
CA ARG A 183 3.08 -3.91 1.59
C ARG A 183 3.36 -5.32 2.09
N ALA A 184 4.25 -6.06 1.43
CA ALA A 184 4.60 -7.41 1.86
C ALA A 184 5.26 -7.42 3.24
N LYS A 185 6.14 -6.47 3.52
CA LYS A 185 6.79 -6.33 4.84
C LYS A 185 5.75 -6.04 5.92
N ALA A 186 4.93 -4.99 5.73
CA ALA A 186 3.88 -4.62 6.67
C ALA A 186 2.86 -5.76 6.91
N LEU A 187 2.42 -6.44 5.84
CA LEU A 187 1.46 -7.55 5.96
C LEU A 187 2.06 -8.80 6.62
N LYS A 188 3.35 -9.08 6.43
CA LYS A 188 4.02 -10.21 7.13
C LYS A 188 4.04 -9.98 8.63
N GLU A 189 4.34 -8.77 9.08
CA GLU A 189 4.28 -8.41 10.50
C GLU A 189 2.85 -8.46 11.03
N MET A 190 1.88 -7.87 10.33
CA MET A 190 0.48 -7.91 10.71
C MET A 190 -0.06 -9.35 10.79
N LYS A 191 0.39 -10.23 9.92
CA LYS A 191 0.03 -11.64 9.93
C LYS A 191 0.42 -12.33 11.25
N GLU A 192 1.60 -12.04 11.77
CA GLU A 192 2.03 -12.58 13.08
C GLU A 192 1.18 -12.00 14.24
N VAL A 193 0.84 -10.71 14.18
CA VAL A 193 -0.09 -10.10 15.15
C VAL A 193 -1.46 -10.81 15.13
N ILE A 194 -2.00 -11.07 13.92
CA ILE A 194 -3.28 -11.78 13.76
C ILE A 194 -3.20 -13.20 14.33
N ARG A 195 -2.11 -13.93 14.06
CA ARG A 195 -1.93 -15.29 14.58
C ARG A 195 -1.93 -15.31 16.11
N ILE A 196 -1.20 -14.41 16.74
CA ILE A 196 -1.11 -14.32 18.20
C ILE A 196 -2.49 -13.97 18.82
N LYS A 197 -3.20 -13.03 18.20
CA LYS A 197 -4.49 -12.55 18.73
C LYS A 197 -5.63 -13.56 18.56
N LEU A 198 -5.57 -14.41 17.55
CA LEU A 198 -6.64 -15.34 17.20
C LEU A 198 -6.32 -16.80 17.54
N SER A 199 -5.17 -17.05 18.17
CA SER A 199 -4.83 -18.34 18.78
C SER A 199 -5.53 -18.49 20.14
#